data_76a3db87c95b4b886ccf71310376f062
#
_entry.id   76a3db87c95b4b886ccf71310376f062
#
_cell.length_a   1.000
_cell.length_b   1.000
_cell.length_c   1.000
_cell.angle_alpha   90.00
_cell.angle_beta   90.00
_cell.angle_gamma   90.00
#
_symmetry.space_group_name_H-M   'P 1'
#
loop_
_entity.id
_entity.type
_entity.pdbx_description
1 polymer ?
#
loop_
_entity_poly.entity_id
_entity_poly.type
_entity_poly.pdbx_seq_one_letter_code
_entity_poly.pdbx_strand_id
1 'polypeptide(L)'
;MTDLIQDILGRQHDFNNHLAAINMLPYAYKDYDSLVSALADYSANIVSDYRDTELLKINMPIVAGFIHSKMIIADRLGIMLDITIKNHDLVSAMPEYDIIRVAGILIDNALEASQRTDTVRLTLGSSDGKIEIETLNKGQQLTHELRQQMFDAGYTSKQSNRKLHGYGLANLKKLVAQYNGQICLDNQQIDGVTYIHFDVRV
;
A
#
# COMPACT_ATOMS: atom_id res chain seq x y z
N MET A 1 -21.49 5.43 -18.47
CA MET A 1 -20.90 6.40 -17.51
C MET A 1 -21.63 6.38 -16.16
N THR A 2 -22.93 6.14 -16.14
CA THR A 2 -23.78 6.05 -14.94
C THR A 2 -23.41 4.85 -14.05
N ASP A 3 -23.14 3.70 -14.64
CA ASP A 3 -22.92 2.44 -13.92
C ASP A 3 -21.61 2.46 -13.08
N LEU A 4 -20.54 3.09 -13.60
CA LEU A 4 -19.26 3.19 -12.88
C LEU A 4 -19.39 4.13 -11.68
N ILE A 5 -20.14 5.23 -11.81
CA ILE A 5 -20.39 6.16 -10.72
C ILE A 5 -21.24 5.49 -9.64
N GLN A 6 -22.25 4.71 -10.02
CA GLN A 6 -23.06 3.94 -9.08
C GLN A 6 -22.25 2.86 -8.36
N ASP A 7 -21.36 2.16 -9.07
CA ASP A 7 -20.47 1.17 -8.46
C ASP A 7 -19.49 1.81 -7.44
N ILE A 8 -18.91 2.98 -7.77
CA ILE A 8 -18.04 3.73 -6.86
C ILE A 8 -18.83 4.21 -5.63
N LEU A 9 -20.02 4.76 -5.81
CA LEU A 9 -20.86 5.22 -4.71
C LEU A 9 -21.33 4.05 -3.83
N GLY A 10 -21.66 2.90 -4.43
CA GLY A 10 -21.98 1.67 -3.70
C GLY A 10 -20.82 1.19 -2.82
N ARG A 11 -19.62 1.10 -3.38
CA ARG A 11 -18.42 0.69 -2.63
C ARG A 11 -18.06 1.69 -1.52
N GLN A 12 -18.22 2.99 -1.76
CA GLN A 12 -18.00 4.00 -0.75
C GLN A 12 -19.02 3.89 0.39
N HIS A 13 -20.27 3.62 0.06
CA HIS A 13 -21.33 3.39 1.05
C HIS A 13 -21.05 2.15 1.89
N ASP A 14 -20.66 1.04 1.27
CA ASP A 14 -20.32 -0.20 1.98
C ASP A 14 -19.09 -0.02 2.86
N PHE A 15 -18.07 0.66 2.38
CA PHE A 15 -16.89 1.00 3.18
C PHE A 15 -17.26 1.86 4.41
N ASN A 16 -18.09 2.87 4.24
CA ASN A 16 -18.56 3.69 5.35
C ASN A 16 -19.40 2.89 6.36
N ASN A 17 -20.20 1.94 5.90
CA ASN A 17 -20.96 1.03 6.77
C ASN A 17 -20.04 0.11 7.58
N HIS A 18 -18.97 -0.43 6.97
CA HIS A 18 -17.97 -1.23 7.69
C HIS A 18 -17.23 -0.39 8.72
N LEU A 19 -16.82 0.84 8.39
CA LEU A 19 -16.21 1.75 9.36
C LEU A 19 -17.16 2.09 10.50
N ALA A 20 -18.42 2.36 10.21
CA ALA A 20 -19.43 2.64 11.23
C ALA A 20 -19.62 1.44 12.17
N ALA A 21 -19.70 0.21 11.63
CA ALA A 21 -19.79 -1.01 12.41
C ALA A 21 -18.60 -1.19 13.35
N ILE A 22 -17.36 -1.05 12.84
CA ILE A 22 -16.13 -1.12 13.65
C ILE A 22 -16.13 -0.06 14.75
N ASN A 23 -16.52 1.18 14.45
CA ASN A 23 -16.58 2.26 15.43
C ASN A 23 -17.65 2.03 16.52
N MET A 24 -18.67 1.21 16.26
CA MET A 24 -19.71 0.88 17.23
C MET A 24 -19.33 -0.27 18.17
N LEU A 25 -18.36 -1.13 17.79
CA LEU A 25 -17.95 -2.26 18.62
C LEU A 25 -17.49 -1.86 20.03
N PRO A 26 -16.68 -0.80 20.26
CA PRO A 26 -16.29 -0.38 21.60
C PRO A 26 -17.46 0.08 22.49
N TYR A 27 -18.59 0.49 21.91
CA TYR A 27 -19.78 0.85 22.64
C TYR A 27 -20.65 -0.37 23.00
N ALA A 28 -20.59 -1.41 22.18
CA ALA A 28 -21.34 -2.66 22.37
C ALA A 28 -20.65 -3.61 23.35
N TYR A 29 -19.31 -3.66 23.33
CA TYR A 29 -18.50 -4.55 24.16
C TYR A 29 -17.66 -3.73 25.12
N LYS A 30 -17.87 -3.95 26.44
CA LYS A 30 -17.23 -3.16 27.50
C LYS A 30 -15.95 -3.78 28.07
N ASP A 31 -15.74 -5.06 27.85
CA ASP A 31 -14.51 -5.74 28.23
C ASP A 31 -13.62 -5.99 27.01
N TYR A 32 -12.32 -6.01 27.26
CA TYR A 32 -11.30 -6.11 26.21
C TYR A 32 -11.40 -7.42 25.43
N ASP A 33 -11.61 -8.55 26.11
CA ASP A 33 -11.59 -9.87 25.49
C ASP A 33 -12.80 -10.07 24.55
N SER A 34 -13.99 -9.63 24.98
CA SER A 34 -15.20 -9.65 24.15
C SER A 34 -15.09 -8.71 22.95
N LEU A 35 -14.46 -7.52 23.12
CA LEU A 35 -14.21 -6.59 22.02
C LEU A 35 -13.25 -7.18 21.00
N VAL A 36 -12.15 -7.79 21.47
CA VAL A 36 -11.17 -8.43 20.59
C VAL A 36 -11.80 -9.60 19.83
N SER A 37 -12.60 -10.43 20.52
CA SER A 37 -13.31 -11.54 19.87
C SER A 37 -14.28 -11.04 18.80
N ALA A 38 -15.08 -10.01 19.10
CA ALA A 38 -16.04 -9.44 18.15
C ALA A 38 -15.34 -8.78 16.95
N LEU A 39 -14.21 -8.10 17.17
CA LEU A 39 -13.36 -7.57 16.09
C LEU A 39 -12.77 -8.69 15.24
N ALA A 40 -12.28 -9.76 15.87
CA ALA A 40 -11.74 -10.93 15.19
C ALA A 40 -12.82 -11.62 14.33
N ASP A 41 -14.03 -11.85 14.89
CA ASP A 41 -15.15 -12.45 14.17
C ASP A 41 -15.64 -11.57 13.01
N TYR A 42 -15.69 -10.24 13.19
CA TYR A 42 -16.07 -9.30 12.15
C TYR A 42 -15.01 -9.26 11.03
N SER A 43 -13.74 -9.33 11.39
CA SER A 43 -12.64 -9.32 10.43
C SER A 43 -12.34 -10.68 9.81
N ALA A 44 -12.65 -11.81 10.49
CA ALA A 44 -12.42 -13.17 9.97
C ALA A 44 -13.22 -13.44 8.68
N ASN A 45 -14.38 -12.82 8.53
CA ASN A 45 -15.12 -12.85 7.24
C ASN A 45 -14.46 -12.01 6.14
N ILE A 46 -13.47 -11.20 6.48
CA ILE A 46 -12.74 -10.31 5.58
C ILE A 46 -11.29 -10.81 5.36
N VAL A 47 -10.72 -11.54 6.33
CA VAL A 47 -9.28 -11.88 6.35
C VAL A 47 -9.08 -13.37 6.66
N SER A 48 -8.75 -14.15 5.64
CA SER A 48 -8.21 -15.50 5.82
C SER A 48 -6.68 -15.51 5.62
N ASP A 49 -5.97 -16.10 6.57
CA ASP A 49 -4.54 -16.45 6.63
C ASP A 49 -3.55 -15.33 7.01
N TYR A 50 -3.06 -15.45 8.27
CA TYR A 50 -1.84 -14.77 8.73
C TYR A 50 -0.60 -15.49 8.16
N ARG A 51 -0.14 -15.08 6.99
CA ARG A 51 1.04 -15.70 6.37
C ARG A 51 2.36 -15.08 6.81
N ASP A 52 2.34 -13.89 7.38
CA ASP A 52 3.58 -13.20 7.73
C ASP A 52 3.60 -12.76 9.20
N THR A 53 4.23 -13.60 10.03
CA THR A 53 4.42 -13.33 11.46
C THR A 53 5.35 -12.14 11.71
N GLU A 54 6.24 -11.80 10.77
CA GLU A 54 7.17 -10.66 10.92
C GLU A 54 6.44 -9.32 10.85
N LEU A 55 5.42 -9.24 10.00
CA LEU A 55 4.59 -8.04 9.87
C LEU A 55 3.84 -7.71 11.19
N LEU A 56 3.44 -8.75 11.95
CA LEU A 56 2.74 -8.57 13.23
C LEU A 56 3.65 -8.07 14.35
N LYS A 57 4.97 -8.11 14.18
CA LYS A 57 5.93 -7.68 15.20
C LYS A 57 6.26 -6.20 15.13
N ILE A 58 5.89 -5.50 14.05
CA ILE A 58 6.17 -4.07 13.95
C ILE A 58 5.35 -3.27 14.96
N ASN A 59 5.95 -2.21 15.50
CA ASN A 59 5.34 -1.33 16.50
C ASN A 59 4.26 -0.38 15.94
N MET A 60 3.85 -0.57 14.66
CA MET A 60 2.81 0.20 13.98
C MET A 60 1.68 -0.74 13.50
N PRO A 61 0.75 -1.13 14.38
CA PRO A 61 -0.23 -2.17 14.07
C PRO A 61 -1.21 -1.78 12.95
N ILE A 62 -1.48 -0.48 12.77
CA ILE A 62 -2.38 -0.01 11.70
C ILE A 62 -1.69 -0.17 10.34
N VAL A 63 -0.38 0.12 10.27
CA VAL A 63 0.44 -0.11 9.07
C VAL A 63 0.52 -1.60 8.75
N ALA A 64 0.74 -2.45 9.78
CA ALA A 64 0.74 -3.91 9.62
C ALA A 64 -0.57 -4.44 9.03
N GLY A 65 -1.70 -4.05 9.62
CA GLY A 65 -3.03 -4.45 9.15
C GLY A 65 -3.31 -3.99 7.71
N PHE A 66 -2.88 -2.77 7.35
CA PHE A 66 -3.02 -2.25 6.01
C PHE A 66 -2.20 -3.07 4.98
N ILE A 67 -0.91 -3.33 5.27
CA ILE A 67 -0.04 -4.12 4.38
C ILE A 67 -0.61 -5.54 4.23
N HIS A 68 -1.08 -6.15 5.32
CA HIS A 68 -1.74 -7.46 5.26
C HIS A 68 -2.98 -7.44 4.34
N SER A 69 -3.79 -6.38 4.38
CA SER A 69 -4.93 -6.25 3.45
C SER A 69 -4.49 -6.21 1.98
N LYS A 70 -3.32 -5.62 1.69
CA LYS A 70 -2.73 -5.59 0.34
C LYS A 70 -2.20 -6.95 -0.10
N MET A 71 -1.69 -7.79 0.83
CA MET A 71 -1.33 -9.18 0.53
C MET A 71 -2.55 -9.97 0.03
N ILE A 72 -3.69 -9.83 0.71
CA ILE A 72 -4.94 -10.49 0.30
C ILE A 72 -5.38 -10.02 -1.10
N ILE A 73 -5.25 -8.73 -1.39
CA ILE A 73 -5.57 -8.19 -2.73
C ILE A 73 -4.62 -8.77 -3.78
N ALA A 74 -3.31 -8.81 -3.50
CA ALA A 74 -2.30 -9.39 -4.38
C ALA A 74 -2.59 -10.88 -4.68
N ASP A 75 -2.91 -11.67 -3.66
CA ASP A 75 -3.29 -13.08 -3.79
C ASP A 75 -4.50 -13.27 -4.72
N ARG A 76 -5.53 -12.43 -4.57
CA ARG A 76 -6.70 -12.46 -5.46
C ARG A 76 -6.36 -12.14 -6.92
N LEU A 77 -5.36 -11.30 -7.14
CA LEU A 77 -4.83 -10.99 -8.47
C LEU A 77 -3.90 -12.10 -9.01
N GLY A 78 -3.53 -13.06 -8.15
CA GLY A 78 -2.55 -14.11 -8.45
C GLY A 78 -1.12 -13.59 -8.52
N ILE A 79 -0.83 -12.50 -7.80
CA ILE A 79 0.47 -11.86 -7.65
C ILE A 79 0.98 -12.16 -6.24
N MET A 80 2.24 -12.53 -6.11
CA MET A 80 2.87 -12.69 -4.80
C MET A 80 3.36 -11.33 -4.30
N LEU A 81 2.88 -10.90 -3.12
CA LEU A 81 3.46 -9.76 -2.40
C LEU A 81 4.42 -10.31 -1.33
N ASP A 82 5.72 -10.24 -1.63
CA ASP A 82 6.81 -10.69 -0.76
C ASP A 82 7.27 -9.53 0.12
N ILE A 83 7.21 -9.70 1.45
CA ILE A 83 7.43 -8.63 2.41
C ILE A 83 8.70 -8.89 3.22
N THR A 84 9.58 -7.91 3.28
CA THR A 84 10.78 -7.90 4.11
C THR A 84 10.69 -6.77 5.13
N ILE A 85 10.79 -7.10 6.42
CA ILE A 85 10.87 -6.14 7.51
C ILE A 85 12.33 -6.01 7.97
N LYS A 86 12.93 -4.82 7.80
CA LYS A 86 14.34 -4.56 8.19
C LYS A 86 14.51 -4.48 9.71
N ASN A 87 13.53 -3.85 10.37
CA ASN A 87 13.48 -3.70 11.83
C ASN A 87 12.03 -3.53 12.29
N HIS A 88 11.73 -3.98 13.51
CA HIS A 88 10.35 -3.98 14.03
C HIS A 88 9.98 -2.67 14.74
N ASP A 89 10.98 -1.98 15.31
CA ASP A 89 10.80 -0.66 15.95
C ASP A 89 10.94 0.43 14.89
N LEU A 90 9.83 0.68 14.19
CA LEU A 90 9.76 1.71 13.16
C LEU A 90 9.66 3.09 13.81
N VAL A 91 10.45 4.03 13.32
CA VAL A 91 10.49 5.42 13.80
C VAL A 91 10.33 6.37 12.62
N SER A 92 9.36 7.29 12.72
CA SER A 92 9.13 8.33 11.71
C SER A 92 8.43 9.53 12.34
N ALA A 93 8.71 10.73 11.83
CA ALA A 93 7.91 11.93 12.09
C ALA A 93 6.57 11.92 11.35
N MET A 94 6.42 11.07 10.34
CA MET A 94 5.19 10.92 9.56
C MET A 94 4.18 10.07 10.36
N PRO A 95 2.92 10.53 10.52
CA PRO A 95 1.87 9.73 11.16
C PRO A 95 1.56 8.44 10.39
N GLU A 96 1.12 7.38 11.10
CA GLU A 96 0.81 6.08 10.48
C GLU A 96 -0.15 6.18 9.30
N TYR A 97 -1.16 7.06 9.36
CA TYR A 97 -2.13 7.21 8.26
C TYR A 97 -1.48 7.77 6.97
N ASP A 98 -0.46 8.60 7.07
CA ASP A 98 0.29 9.08 5.91
C ASP A 98 1.29 8.04 5.40
N ILE A 99 1.89 7.25 6.32
CA ILE A 99 2.70 6.07 5.98
C ILE A 99 1.87 5.09 5.15
N ILE A 100 0.63 4.81 5.57
CA ILE A 100 -0.33 3.97 4.84
C ILE A 100 -0.62 4.52 3.44
N ARG A 101 -0.76 5.83 3.29
CA ARG A 101 -0.97 6.46 1.98
C ARG A 101 0.24 6.29 1.07
N VAL A 102 1.45 6.49 1.60
CA VAL A 102 2.70 6.25 0.85
C VAL A 102 2.79 4.79 0.43
N ALA A 103 2.68 3.85 1.38
CA ALA A 103 2.73 2.42 1.11
C ALA A 103 1.65 1.99 0.11
N GLY A 104 0.42 2.51 0.26
CA GLY A 104 -0.70 2.23 -0.63
C GLY A 104 -0.41 2.62 -2.07
N ILE A 105 0.07 3.85 -2.30
CA ILE A 105 0.41 4.32 -3.65
C ILE A 105 1.50 3.45 -4.28
N LEU A 106 2.54 3.09 -3.52
CA LEU A 106 3.65 2.27 -4.02
C LEU A 106 3.21 0.84 -4.34
N ILE A 107 2.50 0.19 -3.40
CA ILE A 107 2.01 -1.18 -3.58
C ILE A 107 1.02 -1.25 -4.73
N ASP A 108 0.04 -0.33 -4.79
CA ASP A 108 -0.96 -0.34 -5.86
C ASP A 108 -0.32 -0.14 -7.23
N ASN A 109 0.64 0.78 -7.36
CA ASN A 109 1.37 0.96 -8.61
C ASN A 109 2.15 -0.30 -9.01
N ALA A 110 2.80 -0.97 -8.06
CA ALA A 110 3.55 -2.19 -8.31
C ALA A 110 2.62 -3.36 -8.73
N LEU A 111 1.50 -3.56 -8.00
CA LEU A 111 0.52 -4.58 -8.34
C LEU A 111 -0.13 -4.34 -9.71
N GLU A 112 -0.51 -3.10 -9.98
CA GLU A 112 -1.13 -2.72 -11.26
C GLU A 112 -0.18 -2.85 -12.47
N ALA A 113 1.14 -2.74 -12.26
CA ALA A 113 2.15 -2.95 -13.30
C ALA A 113 2.55 -4.43 -13.46
N SER A 114 2.17 -5.29 -12.53
CA SER A 114 2.54 -6.71 -12.51
C SER A 114 1.51 -7.59 -13.21
N GLN A 115 1.96 -8.75 -13.68
CA GLN A 115 1.11 -9.78 -14.28
C GLN A 115 0.85 -10.90 -13.27
N ARG A 116 -0.13 -11.72 -13.56
CA ARG A 116 -0.41 -12.93 -12.80
C ARG A 116 0.87 -13.80 -12.73
N THR A 117 1.16 -14.36 -11.56
CA THR A 117 2.38 -15.12 -11.22
C THR A 117 3.65 -14.29 -11.03
N ASP A 118 3.60 -12.97 -11.17
CA ASP A 118 4.73 -12.13 -10.80
C ASP A 118 4.85 -12.00 -9.27
N THR A 119 6.06 -11.62 -8.84
CA THR A 119 6.33 -11.26 -7.45
C THR A 119 6.62 -9.78 -7.36
N VAL A 120 5.87 -9.09 -6.50
CA VAL A 120 6.17 -7.72 -6.03
C VAL A 120 6.87 -7.86 -4.69
N ARG A 121 8.01 -7.20 -4.52
CA ARG A 121 8.71 -7.15 -3.23
C ARG A 121 8.45 -5.82 -2.56
N LEU A 122 8.10 -5.86 -1.29
CA LEU A 122 7.94 -4.72 -0.40
C LEU A 122 8.97 -4.83 0.72
N THR A 123 9.82 -3.81 0.88
CA THR A 123 10.71 -3.71 2.03
C THR A 123 10.26 -2.55 2.91
N LEU A 124 10.13 -2.79 4.21
CA LEU A 124 9.75 -1.80 5.20
C LEU A 124 10.79 -1.77 6.32
N GLY A 125 11.20 -0.58 6.70
CA GLY A 125 12.12 -0.37 7.80
C GLY A 125 12.17 1.09 8.24
N SER A 126 13.06 1.40 9.16
CA SER A 126 13.38 2.78 9.53
C SER A 126 14.86 2.91 9.89
N SER A 127 15.44 4.04 9.52
CA SER A 127 16.78 4.45 9.91
C SER A 127 16.84 5.96 10.10
N ASP A 128 17.67 6.43 11.02
CA ASP A 128 17.87 7.86 11.30
C ASP A 128 16.55 8.64 11.54
N GLY A 129 15.57 8.00 12.17
CA GLY A 129 14.27 8.60 12.47
C GLY A 129 13.36 8.77 11.27
N LYS A 130 13.67 8.10 10.15
CA LYS A 130 12.89 8.09 8.91
C LYS A 130 12.43 6.69 8.59
N ILE A 131 11.18 6.57 8.15
CA ILE A 131 10.68 5.32 7.60
C ILE A 131 11.21 5.13 6.17
N GLU A 132 11.54 3.89 5.85
CA GLU A 132 11.99 3.46 4.53
C GLU A 132 10.97 2.48 3.97
N ILE A 133 10.44 2.79 2.79
CA ILE A 133 9.49 1.94 2.07
C ILE A 133 10.02 1.73 0.67
N GLU A 134 10.37 0.50 0.35
CA GLU A 134 10.85 0.15 -0.98
C GLU A 134 9.87 -0.81 -1.64
N THR A 135 9.61 -0.60 -2.93
CA THR A 135 8.91 -1.58 -3.77
C THR A 135 9.73 -1.94 -4.98
N LEU A 136 9.69 -3.21 -5.35
CA LEU A 136 10.38 -3.75 -6.51
C LEU A 136 9.43 -4.65 -7.28
N ASN A 137 9.16 -4.32 -8.53
CA ASN A 137 8.33 -5.11 -9.42
C ASN A 137 8.96 -5.21 -10.81
N LYS A 138 8.67 -6.28 -11.54
CA LYS A 138 9.09 -6.39 -12.94
C LYS A 138 8.56 -5.24 -13.76
N GLY A 139 9.39 -4.71 -14.67
CA GLY A 139 9.01 -3.60 -15.52
C GLY A 139 9.97 -3.37 -16.68
N GLN A 140 9.69 -2.36 -17.46
CA GLN A 140 10.54 -1.96 -18.57
C GLN A 140 11.62 -0.97 -18.12
N GLN A 141 12.68 -0.85 -18.93
CA GLN A 141 13.70 0.16 -18.72
C GLN A 141 13.07 1.56 -18.80
N LEU A 142 13.23 2.35 -17.74
CA LEU A 142 12.75 3.72 -17.66
C LEU A 142 13.84 4.66 -18.20
N THR A 143 13.50 5.52 -19.16
CA THR A 143 14.37 6.63 -19.55
C THR A 143 14.36 7.73 -18.49
N HIS A 144 15.33 8.64 -18.56
CA HIS A 144 15.37 9.76 -17.62
C HIS A 144 14.11 10.63 -17.72
N GLU A 145 13.66 10.90 -18.95
CA GLU A 145 12.47 11.69 -19.24
C GLU A 145 11.22 11.03 -18.67
N LEU A 146 11.10 9.70 -18.84
CA LEU A 146 9.95 8.94 -18.34
C LEU A 146 9.88 8.97 -16.81
N ARG A 147 11.02 8.84 -16.13
CA ARG A 147 11.06 8.93 -14.65
C ARG A 147 10.56 10.28 -14.14
N GLN A 148 10.89 11.38 -14.83
CA GLN A 148 10.39 12.71 -14.48
C GLN A 148 8.89 12.84 -14.74
N GLN A 149 8.43 12.42 -15.92
CA GLN A 149 7.02 12.50 -16.32
C GLN A 149 6.09 11.66 -15.45
N MET A 150 6.57 10.53 -14.90
CA MET A 150 5.75 9.69 -14.02
C MET A 150 5.23 10.41 -12.77
N PHE A 151 5.91 11.48 -12.34
CA PHE A 151 5.47 12.30 -11.19
C PHE A 151 4.61 13.51 -11.60
N ASP A 152 4.35 13.71 -12.89
CA ASP A 152 3.49 14.79 -13.34
C ASP A 152 2.01 14.45 -13.10
N ALA A 153 1.24 15.46 -12.69
CA ALA A 153 -0.18 15.27 -12.40
C ALA A 153 -0.95 14.88 -13.68
N GLY A 154 -1.66 13.79 -13.62
CA GLY A 154 -2.44 13.27 -14.75
C GLY A 154 -1.64 12.38 -15.71
N TYR A 155 -0.35 12.13 -15.45
CA TYR A 155 0.41 11.16 -16.23
C TYR A 155 -0.03 9.73 -15.92
N THR A 156 -0.37 8.98 -16.96
CA THR A 156 -0.66 7.55 -16.88
C THR A 156 -0.23 6.85 -18.17
N SER A 157 0.48 5.76 -18.05
CA SER A 157 0.79 4.87 -19.17
C SER A 157 -0.39 3.99 -19.60
N LYS A 158 -1.48 3.98 -18.82
CA LYS A 158 -2.66 3.13 -19.06
C LYS A 158 -3.61 3.77 -20.04
N GLN A 159 -4.04 2.99 -21.05
CA GLN A 159 -4.99 3.44 -22.06
C GLN A 159 -6.45 3.47 -21.56
N SER A 160 -6.78 2.74 -20.48
CA SER A 160 -8.13 2.67 -19.92
C SER A 160 -8.32 3.69 -18.79
N ASN A 161 -9.32 4.56 -18.92
CA ASN A 161 -9.79 5.53 -17.92
C ASN A 161 -8.79 6.59 -17.44
N ARG A 162 -8.16 7.31 -18.37
CA ARG A 162 -7.24 8.45 -18.10
C ARG A 162 -7.74 9.47 -17.06
N LYS A 163 -9.07 9.62 -16.85
CA LYS A 163 -9.62 10.63 -15.93
C LYS A 163 -9.54 10.26 -14.43
N LEU A 164 -9.31 9.00 -14.09
CA LEU A 164 -9.27 8.51 -12.70
C LEU A 164 -7.87 8.09 -12.23
N HIS A 165 -6.91 7.93 -13.16
CA HIS A 165 -5.54 7.49 -12.89
C HIS A 165 -4.54 8.60 -13.23
N GLY A 166 -3.34 8.55 -12.63
CA GLY A 166 -2.25 9.49 -12.93
C GLY A 166 -2.00 10.54 -11.84
N TYR A 167 -2.71 10.50 -10.73
CA TYR A 167 -2.48 11.41 -9.61
C TYR A 167 -1.71 10.78 -8.45
N GLY A 168 -1.56 9.44 -8.42
CA GLY A 168 -0.96 8.71 -7.31
C GLY A 168 0.48 9.17 -7.03
N LEU A 169 1.36 9.11 -8.03
CA LEU A 169 2.77 9.50 -7.87
C LEU A 169 2.96 11.01 -7.66
N ALA A 170 2.12 11.85 -8.25
CA ALA A 170 2.13 13.29 -7.99
C ALA A 170 1.73 13.59 -6.52
N ASN A 171 0.75 12.87 -5.99
CA ASN A 171 0.33 12.97 -4.59
C ASN A 171 1.42 12.41 -3.65
N LEU A 172 2.05 11.28 -4.00
CA LEU A 172 3.18 10.73 -3.29
C LEU A 172 4.30 11.77 -3.15
N LYS A 173 4.70 12.42 -4.25
CA LYS A 173 5.73 13.46 -4.26
C LYS A 173 5.39 14.62 -3.32
N LYS A 174 4.15 15.09 -3.35
CA LYS A 174 3.68 16.17 -2.45
C LYS A 174 3.71 15.74 -0.99
N LEU A 175 3.22 14.53 -0.71
CA LEU A 175 3.15 14.00 0.66
C LEU A 175 4.55 13.81 1.24
N VAL A 176 5.46 13.17 0.50
CA VAL A 176 6.85 12.95 0.94
C VAL A 176 7.57 14.28 1.17
N ALA A 177 7.36 15.28 0.30
CA ALA A 177 7.95 16.62 0.45
C ALA A 177 7.49 17.35 1.72
N GLN A 178 6.25 17.13 2.21
CA GLN A 178 5.74 17.72 3.45
C GLN A 178 6.56 17.29 4.68
N TYR A 179 7.18 16.11 4.63
CA TYR A 179 7.99 15.55 5.72
C TYR A 179 9.50 15.62 5.42
N ASN A 180 9.94 16.46 4.47
CA ASN A 180 11.34 16.57 4.04
C ASN A 180 11.93 15.21 3.64
N GLY A 181 11.11 14.34 3.07
CA GLY A 181 11.51 13.02 2.60
C GLY A 181 12.09 13.03 1.19
N GLN A 182 12.52 11.87 0.75
CA GLN A 182 13.11 11.65 -0.55
C GLN A 182 12.41 10.50 -1.27
N ILE A 183 12.36 10.57 -2.59
CA ILE A 183 11.88 9.50 -3.46
C ILE A 183 12.97 9.23 -4.48
N CYS A 184 13.41 7.98 -4.57
CA CYS A 184 14.24 7.47 -5.63
C CYS A 184 13.41 6.53 -6.52
N LEU A 185 13.54 6.69 -7.84
CA LEU A 185 12.94 5.80 -8.83
C LEU A 185 14.02 5.42 -9.84
N ASP A 186 14.35 4.15 -9.89
CA ASP A 186 15.34 3.63 -10.80
C ASP A 186 14.96 2.26 -11.38
N ASN A 187 15.85 1.70 -12.21
CA ASN A 187 15.77 0.32 -12.64
C ASN A 187 16.87 -0.50 -11.99
N GLN A 188 16.51 -1.68 -11.54
CA GLN A 188 17.47 -2.70 -11.11
C GLN A 188 17.47 -3.88 -12.08
N GLN A 189 18.65 -4.46 -12.31
CA GLN A 189 18.81 -5.69 -13.07
C GLN A 189 19.09 -6.84 -12.09
N ILE A 190 18.20 -7.83 -12.06
CA ILE A 190 18.35 -9.03 -11.23
C ILE A 190 18.18 -10.25 -12.15
N ASP A 191 19.20 -11.08 -12.26
CA ASP A 191 19.21 -12.28 -13.11
C ASP A 191 18.78 -12.02 -14.56
N GLY A 192 19.18 -10.87 -15.11
CA GLY A 192 18.84 -10.47 -16.49
C GLY A 192 17.42 -9.95 -16.67
N VAL A 193 16.64 -9.82 -15.61
CA VAL A 193 15.29 -9.23 -15.61
C VAL A 193 15.35 -7.81 -15.11
N THR A 194 14.66 -6.90 -15.82
CA THR A 194 14.54 -5.49 -15.43
C THR A 194 13.41 -5.34 -14.41
N TYR A 195 13.72 -4.66 -13.31
CA TYR A 195 12.77 -4.28 -12.27
C TYR A 195 12.66 -2.76 -12.20
N ILE A 196 11.48 -2.27 -11.83
CA ILE A 196 11.23 -0.89 -11.40
C ILE A 196 11.38 -0.89 -9.87
N HIS A 197 12.22 0.00 -9.37
CA HIS A 197 12.52 0.16 -7.96
C HIS A 197 12.13 1.54 -7.50
N PHE A 198 11.21 1.60 -6.52
CA PHE A 198 10.92 2.79 -5.74
C PHE A 198 11.54 2.66 -4.36
N ASP A 199 12.26 3.68 -3.92
CA ASP A 199 12.75 3.85 -2.55
C ASP A 199 12.25 5.19 -2.02
N VAL A 200 11.47 5.16 -0.93
CA VAL A 200 10.91 6.34 -0.27
C VAL A 200 11.41 6.37 1.16
N ARG A 201 11.99 7.52 1.55
CA ARG A 201 12.49 7.78 2.90
C ARG A 201 11.86 9.03 3.48
N VAL A 202 11.15 8.91 4.60
CA VAL A 202 10.38 10.00 5.23
C VAL A 202 10.41 9.92 6.75
#